data_65bb02366b0d3a3e37b18e066841b615
#
_entry.id   65bb02366b0d3a3e37b18e066841b615
#
_cell.length_a   1.000
_cell.length_b   1.000
_cell.length_c   1.000
_cell.angle_alpha   90.00
_cell.angle_beta   90.00
_cell.angle_gamma   90.00
#
_symmetry.space_group_name_H-M   'P 1'
#
loop_
_entity.id
_entity.type
_entity.pdbx_description
1 polymer ?
#
loop_
_entity_poly.entity_id
_entity_poly.type
_entity_poly.pdbx_seq_one_letter_code
_entity_poly.pdbx_strand_id
1 'polypeptide(L)'
;MNTNRIRYKQRDFHLQEMDELIDFRLDWSLEKYGCGPTSIANILKNYGFQLNPIDIAKKILFDKTGNFDMTYLRNKGINEKGLIYCLERLIEEEKFNISYEIVKIDFSTPRRQKRKIVNLVKQGNMAIIHVGPSEKSPLTFSKNGHYLVVSDVDENDNFYVINSNKIGDKQLGVPFDYDTIVKNMIGRKDSFNFLFIKKA
;
A
#
# COMPACT_ATOMS: atom_id res chain seq x y z
N MET A 1 13.33 -14.42 -11.61
CA MET A 1 12.40 -13.88 -10.60
C MET A 1 13.19 -13.35 -9.43
N ASN A 2 12.99 -12.10 -9.06
CA ASN A 2 13.71 -11.52 -7.93
C ASN A 2 12.93 -11.84 -6.64
N THR A 3 13.19 -13.02 -6.03
CA THR A 3 12.55 -13.48 -4.80
C THR A 3 13.01 -12.71 -3.56
N ASN A 4 13.97 -11.79 -3.71
CA ASN A 4 14.57 -11.02 -2.61
C ASN A 4 13.89 -9.67 -2.38
N ARG A 5 12.56 -9.57 -2.55
CA ARG A 5 11.84 -8.34 -2.20
C ARG A 5 11.88 -8.10 -0.69
N ILE A 6 12.37 -6.93 -0.32
CA ILE A 6 12.47 -6.53 1.08
C ILE A 6 11.07 -6.14 1.57
N ARG A 7 10.71 -6.60 2.77
CA ARG A 7 9.41 -6.34 3.38
C ARG A 7 9.57 -5.78 4.79
N TYR A 8 8.91 -4.65 5.06
CA TYR A 8 8.54 -4.26 6.40
C TYR A 8 7.25 -4.96 6.81
N LYS A 9 7.20 -5.49 8.02
CA LYS A 9 5.98 -5.96 8.65
C LYS A 9 5.42 -4.83 9.50
N GLN A 10 4.14 -4.54 9.38
CA GLN A 10 3.48 -3.49 10.14
C GLN A 10 3.67 -3.66 11.65
N ARG A 11 3.67 -4.89 12.14
CA ARG A 11 3.83 -5.26 13.56
C ARG A 11 5.27 -5.15 14.10
N ASP A 12 6.27 -4.98 13.24
CA ASP A 12 7.66 -4.89 13.67
C ASP A 12 8.01 -3.46 14.19
N PHE A 13 7.05 -2.53 14.04
CA PHE A 13 7.17 -1.15 14.51
C PHE A 13 6.28 -0.97 15.74
N HIS A 14 6.89 -1.02 16.92
CA HIS A 14 6.21 -0.89 18.20
C HIS A 14 5.75 0.54 18.48
N LEU A 15 4.71 0.65 19.29
CA LEU A 15 3.98 1.85 19.68
C LEU A 15 4.86 2.96 20.27
N GLN A 16 5.92 2.62 21.02
CA GLN A 16 6.68 3.58 21.83
C GLN A 16 7.27 4.76 21.05
N GLU A 17 7.72 4.55 19.80
CA GLU A 17 8.31 5.63 19.00
C GLU A 17 7.26 6.59 18.39
N MET A 18 5.99 6.19 18.37
CA MET A 18 4.89 7.01 17.88
C MET A 18 4.06 7.62 18.99
N ASP A 19 4.03 7.01 20.19
CA ASP A 19 3.20 7.42 21.32
C ASP A 19 3.59 8.81 21.85
N GLU A 20 4.84 9.23 21.67
CA GLU A 20 5.29 10.57 22.03
C GLU A 20 4.79 11.67 21.09
N LEU A 21 4.32 11.30 19.88
CA LEU A 21 4.00 12.24 18.79
C LEU A 21 2.52 12.31 18.47
N ILE A 22 1.75 11.26 18.80
CA ILE A 22 0.33 11.19 18.48
C ILE A 22 -0.44 11.41 19.78
N ASP A 23 -1.43 12.31 19.73
CA ASP A 23 -2.34 12.52 20.82
C ASP A 23 -2.96 11.18 21.25
N PHE A 24 -2.59 10.70 22.45
CA PHE A 24 -3.05 9.43 23.03
C PHE A 24 -4.57 9.26 23.06
N ARG A 25 -5.33 10.35 22.93
CA ARG A 25 -6.79 10.33 22.80
C ARG A 25 -7.29 9.61 21.54
N LEU A 26 -6.45 9.42 20.53
CA LEU A 26 -6.86 8.79 19.27
C LEU A 26 -6.67 7.27 19.23
N ASP A 27 -5.94 6.67 20.17
CA ASP A 27 -5.62 5.24 20.16
C ASP A 27 -5.18 4.77 18.75
N TRP A 28 -4.36 5.60 18.06
CA TRP A 28 -3.81 5.28 16.76
C TRP A 28 -2.47 4.58 16.94
N SER A 29 -2.25 3.50 16.23
CA SER A 29 -0.94 2.85 16.19
C SER A 29 -0.62 2.33 14.80
N LEU A 30 0.66 2.31 14.47
CA LEU A 30 1.13 1.78 13.20
C LEU A 30 0.77 0.29 13.06
N GLU A 31 0.86 -0.48 14.16
CA GLU A 31 0.50 -1.89 14.17
C GLU A 31 -0.95 -2.12 13.76
N LYS A 32 -1.88 -1.29 14.25
CA LYS A 32 -3.32 -1.45 13.97
C LYS A 32 -3.76 -0.80 12.66
N TYR A 33 -3.23 0.39 12.35
CA TYR A 33 -3.77 1.27 11.30
C TYR A 33 -2.76 1.66 10.23
N GLY A 34 -1.51 1.24 10.34
CA GLY A 34 -0.39 1.68 9.52
C GLY A 34 -0.20 0.92 8.20
N CYS A 35 -1.17 0.16 7.70
CA CYS A 35 -1.01 -0.61 6.45
C CYS A 35 -0.67 0.27 5.24
N GLY A 36 -1.24 1.47 5.15
CA GLY A 36 -0.94 2.44 4.09
C GLY A 36 0.52 2.92 4.14
N PRO A 37 0.97 3.54 5.24
CA PRO A 37 2.38 3.93 5.42
C PRO A 37 3.35 2.79 5.19
N THR A 38 3.05 1.59 5.71
CA THR A 38 3.91 0.43 5.53
C THR A 38 3.98 -0.01 4.06
N SER A 39 2.89 0.14 3.29
CA SER A 39 2.90 -0.14 1.85
C SER A 39 3.79 0.82 1.08
N ILE A 40 3.71 2.13 1.34
CA ILE A 40 4.62 3.13 0.74
C ILE A 40 6.08 2.81 1.11
N ALA A 41 6.37 2.59 2.40
CA ALA A 41 7.71 2.29 2.86
C ALA A 41 8.29 1.01 2.22
N ASN A 42 7.46 -0.02 2.02
CA ASN A 42 7.87 -1.23 1.31
C ASN A 42 8.28 -0.94 -0.15
N ILE A 43 7.52 -0.12 -0.87
CA ILE A 43 7.87 0.26 -2.25
C ILE A 43 9.17 1.06 -2.26
N LEU A 44 9.26 2.10 -1.43
CA LEU A 44 10.42 2.97 -1.36
C LEU A 44 11.70 2.20 -1.01
N LYS A 45 11.63 1.28 -0.05
CA LYS A 45 12.75 0.41 0.31
C LYS A 45 13.22 -0.46 -0.86
N ASN A 46 12.30 -1.01 -1.63
CA ASN A 46 12.63 -1.79 -2.83
C ASN A 46 13.19 -0.92 -3.97
N TYR A 47 12.94 0.38 -3.95
CA TYR A 47 13.53 1.36 -4.87
C TYR A 47 14.88 1.92 -4.36
N GLY A 48 15.31 1.54 -3.15
CA GLY A 48 16.59 1.94 -2.56
C GLY A 48 16.53 3.17 -1.67
N PHE A 49 15.34 3.70 -1.37
CA PHE A 49 15.16 4.79 -0.43
C PHE A 49 15.17 4.30 1.02
N GLN A 50 15.69 5.12 1.94
CA GLN A 50 15.88 4.78 3.36
C GLN A 50 14.82 5.43 4.25
N LEU A 51 13.55 5.17 3.98
CA LEU A 51 12.43 5.59 4.82
C LEU A 51 11.71 4.37 5.39
N ASN A 52 11.39 4.43 6.66
CA ASN A 52 10.63 3.40 7.35
C ASN A 52 9.13 3.77 7.44
N PRO A 53 8.25 2.85 7.85
CA PRO A 53 6.82 3.12 7.99
C PRO A 53 6.46 4.26 8.95
N ILE A 54 7.27 4.52 9.98
CA ILE A 54 7.05 5.60 10.95
C ILE A 54 7.28 6.96 10.27
N ASP A 55 8.36 7.08 9.49
CA ASP A 55 8.66 8.30 8.74
C ASP A 55 7.52 8.65 7.78
N ILE A 56 6.98 7.65 7.09
CA ILE A 56 5.84 7.81 6.19
C ILE A 56 4.58 8.20 6.95
N ALA A 57 4.29 7.56 8.09
CA ALA A 57 3.12 7.89 8.90
C ALA A 57 3.18 9.32 9.42
N LYS A 58 4.35 9.78 9.88
CA LYS A 58 4.55 11.18 10.30
C LYS A 58 4.24 12.16 9.18
N LYS A 59 4.66 11.88 7.94
CA LYS A 59 4.37 12.74 6.78
C LYS A 59 2.89 12.83 6.44
N ILE A 60 2.10 11.80 6.77
CA ILE A 60 0.66 11.80 6.51
C ILE A 60 -0.11 12.49 7.64
N LEU A 61 0.29 12.21 8.88
CA LEU A 61 -0.46 12.58 10.08
C LEU A 61 -0.10 13.95 10.64
N PHE A 62 1.01 14.53 10.18
CA PHE A 62 1.43 15.85 10.62
C PHE A 62 1.56 16.79 9.40
N ASP A 63 1.02 17.99 9.55
CA ASP A 63 1.18 19.03 8.53
C ASP A 63 2.63 19.54 8.45
N LYS A 64 2.90 20.48 7.53
CA LYS A 64 4.23 21.06 7.33
C LYS A 64 4.73 21.86 8.55
N THR A 65 3.84 22.23 9.46
CA THR A 65 4.17 22.96 10.70
C THR A 65 4.34 22.04 11.90
N GLY A 66 4.13 20.72 11.72
CA GLY A 66 4.25 19.71 12.76
C GLY A 66 2.98 19.52 13.59
N ASN A 67 1.86 20.11 13.19
CA ASN A 67 0.58 19.89 13.86
C ASN A 67 -0.09 18.59 13.35
N PHE A 68 -0.72 17.87 14.28
CA PHE A 68 -1.47 16.67 13.93
C PHE A 68 -2.72 17.02 13.10
N ASP A 69 -2.87 16.34 11.95
CA ASP A 69 -3.98 16.55 11.02
C ASP A 69 -4.76 15.25 10.78
N MET A 70 -6.05 15.27 11.10
CA MET A 70 -6.97 14.14 10.94
C MET A 70 -7.58 14.02 9.53
N THR A 71 -7.33 14.97 8.65
CA THR A 71 -7.92 15.05 7.29
C THR A 71 -7.76 13.75 6.50
N TYR A 72 -6.66 13.05 6.71
CA TYR A 72 -6.31 11.84 5.98
C TYR A 72 -6.69 10.54 6.69
N LEU A 73 -7.41 10.63 7.81
CA LEU A 73 -7.91 9.46 8.54
C LEU A 73 -9.36 9.12 8.14
N ARG A 74 -9.64 7.85 7.99
CA ARG A 74 -11.00 7.30 7.88
C ARG A 74 -11.12 6.10 8.80
N ASN A 75 -11.97 6.19 9.83
CA ASN A 75 -12.12 5.16 10.86
C ASN A 75 -10.75 4.72 11.44
N LYS A 76 -9.92 5.70 11.79
CA LYS A 76 -8.54 5.53 12.26
C LYS A 76 -7.53 5.00 11.20
N GLY A 77 -7.96 4.43 10.08
CA GLY A 77 -7.07 4.08 8.96
C GLY A 77 -6.75 5.28 8.07
N ILE A 78 -5.58 5.29 7.45
CA ILE A 78 -5.21 6.31 6.47
C ILE A 78 -5.99 6.05 5.17
N ASN A 79 -6.61 7.10 4.64
CA ASN A 79 -7.34 7.03 3.37
C ASN A 79 -6.41 7.22 2.17
N GLU A 80 -6.91 6.98 0.96
CA GLU A 80 -6.10 7.11 -0.26
C GLU A 80 -5.59 8.52 -0.53
N LYS A 81 -6.32 9.57 -0.11
CA LYS A 81 -5.86 10.96 -0.24
C LYS A 81 -4.61 11.20 0.61
N GLY A 82 -4.54 10.58 1.79
CA GLY A 82 -3.35 10.62 2.65
C GLY A 82 -2.14 9.93 2.02
N LEU A 83 -2.35 8.82 1.30
CA LEU A 83 -1.25 8.17 0.57
C LEU A 83 -0.73 9.08 -0.56
N ILE A 84 -1.62 9.68 -1.34
CA ILE A 84 -1.26 10.63 -2.42
C ILE A 84 -0.54 11.84 -1.84
N TYR A 85 -1.09 12.46 -0.80
CA TYR A 85 -0.47 13.61 -0.11
C TYR A 85 0.95 13.29 0.36
N CYS A 86 1.19 12.10 0.91
CA CYS A 86 2.53 11.68 1.29
C CYS A 86 3.47 11.60 0.07
N LEU A 87 3.01 11.01 -1.03
CA LEU A 87 3.82 10.91 -2.26
C LEU A 87 4.16 12.29 -2.81
N GLU A 88 3.21 13.23 -2.81
CA GLU A 88 3.44 14.62 -3.21
C GLU A 88 4.50 15.29 -2.33
N ARG A 89 4.42 15.11 -1.01
CA ARG A 89 5.45 15.63 -0.09
C ARG A 89 6.83 15.03 -0.33
N LEU A 90 6.91 13.73 -0.59
CA LEU A 90 8.19 13.07 -0.90
C LEU A 90 8.81 13.61 -2.19
N ILE A 91 8.00 13.88 -3.21
CA ILE A 91 8.43 14.42 -4.49
C ILE A 91 8.86 15.90 -4.33
N GLU A 92 8.01 16.70 -3.69
CA GLU A 92 8.20 18.15 -3.62
C GLU A 92 9.23 18.57 -2.56
N GLU A 93 9.17 18.01 -1.36
CA GLU A 93 9.98 18.43 -0.21
C GLU A 93 11.32 17.67 -0.16
N GLU A 94 11.31 16.37 -0.38
CA GLU A 94 12.50 15.53 -0.26
C GLU A 94 13.17 15.21 -1.60
N LYS A 95 12.58 15.72 -2.70
CA LYS A 95 13.12 15.56 -4.06
C LYS A 95 13.34 14.09 -4.46
N PHE A 96 12.50 13.20 -3.96
CA PHE A 96 12.56 11.81 -4.40
C PHE A 96 12.26 11.73 -5.89
N ASN A 97 13.11 11.01 -6.60
CA ASN A 97 12.94 10.77 -8.04
C ASN A 97 11.91 9.64 -8.27
N ILE A 98 10.67 9.94 -7.92
CA ILE A 98 9.49 9.07 -8.09
C ILE A 98 8.35 9.86 -8.71
N SER A 99 7.43 9.15 -9.31
CA SER A 99 6.13 9.66 -9.75
C SER A 99 5.05 8.67 -9.40
N TYR A 100 3.77 9.03 -9.56
CA TYR A 100 2.68 8.10 -9.33
C TYR A 100 1.64 8.14 -10.46
N GLU A 101 0.91 7.04 -10.61
CA GLU A 101 -0.20 6.90 -11.55
C GLU A 101 -1.32 6.08 -10.93
N ILE A 102 -2.57 6.52 -11.10
CA ILE A 102 -3.75 5.79 -10.66
C ILE A 102 -4.37 5.08 -11.86
N VAL A 103 -4.42 3.75 -11.80
CA VAL A 103 -5.15 2.93 -12.79
C VAL A 103 -6.45 2.45 -12.15
N LYS A 104 -7.56 3.05 -12.58
CA LYS A 104 -8.90 2.68 -12.11
C LYS A 104 -9.39 1.41 -12.79
N ILE A 105 -10.02 0.52 -12.01
CA ILE A 105 -10.67 -0.68 -12.52
C ILE A 105 -12.18 -0.40 -12.66
N ASP A 106 -12.72 -0.66 -13.82
CA ASP A 106 -14.15 -0.79 -14.00
C ASP A 106 -14.58 -2.20 -13.55
N PHE A 107 -15.26 -2.29 -12.41
CA PHE A 107 -15.71 -3.58 -11.88
C PHE A 107 -16.80 -4.27 -12.68
N SER A 108 -17.40 -3.60 -13.67
CA SER A 108 -18.29 -4.23 -14.66
C SER A 108 -17.48 -4.96 -15.74
N THR A 109 -16.31 -4.45 -16.07
CA THR A 109 -15.39 -5.00 -17.06
C THR A 109 -13.96 -5.09 -16.54
N PRO A 110 -13.70 -5.85 -15.45
CA PRO A 110 -12.45 -5.75 -14.69
C PRO A 110 -11.22 -6.13 -15.51
N ARG A 111 -11.36 -7.01 -16.51
CA ARG A 111 -10.22 -7.46 -17.34
C ARG A 111 -9.74 -6.42 -18.35
N ARG A 112 -10.50 -5.35 -18.59
CA ARG A 112 -10.14 -4.31 -19.57
C ARG A 112 -8.77 -3.69 -19.27
N GLN A 113 -8.43 -3.52 -18.00
CA GLN A 113 -7.18 -2.90 -17.57
C GLN A 113 -6.04 -3.90 -17.31
N LYS A 114 -6.31 -5.21 -17.36
CA LYS A 114 -5.31 -6.25 -17.01
C LYS A 114 -3.99 -6.02 -17.73
N ARG A 115 -4.03 -5.87 -19.08
CA ARG A 115 -2.81 -5.72 -19.89
C ARG A 115 -1.99 -4.48 -19.50
N LYS A 116 -2.67 -3.36 -19.22
CA LYS A 116 -1.97 -2.13 -18.77
C LYS A 116 -1.29 -2.35 -17.43
N ILE A 117 -1.98 -2.96 -16.46
CA ILE A 117 -1.47 -3.23 -15.11
C ILE A 117 -0.27 -4.18 -15.19
N VAL A 118 -0.40 -5.29 -15.91
CA VAL A 118 0.70 -6.25 -16.12
C VAL A 118 1.93 -5.56 -16.72
N ASN A 119 1.74 -4.74 -17.75
CA ASN A 119 2.84 -4.03 -18.40
C ASN A 119 3.54 -3.06 -17.44
N LEU A 120 2.78 -2.32 -16.62
CA LEU A 120 3.37 -1.41 -15.62
C LEU A 120 4.19 -2.17 -14.58
N VAL A 121 3.70 -3.32 -14.11
CA VAL A 121 4.46 -4.16 -13.16
C VAL A 121 5.70 -4.78 -13.81
N LYS A 122 5.62 -5.27 -15.06
CA LYS A 122 6.77 -5.79 -15.83
C LYS A 122 7.87 -4.75 -16.03
N GLN A 123 7.51 -3.47 -16.07
CA GLN A 123 8.46 -2.34 -16.11
C GLN A 123 9.13 -2.05 -14.76
N GLY A 124 8.86 -2.85 -13.72
CA GLY A 124 9.42 -2.68 -12.38
C GLY A 124 8.65 -1.72 -11.48
N ASN A 125 7.50 -1.20 -11.93
CA ASN A 125 6.66 -0.36 -11.10
C ASN A 125 5.88 -1.22 -10.10
N MET A 126 5.69 -0.70 -8.88
CA MET A 126 4.90 -1.34 -7.84
C MET A 126 3.63 -0.56 -7.58
N ALA A 127 2.55 -1.26 -7.21
CA ALA A 127 1.28 -0.61 -6.96
C ALA A 127 0.74 -0.92 -5.56
N ILE A 128 0.17 0.09 -4.90
CA ILE A 128 -0.65 -0.09 -3.70
C ILE A 128 -2.09 -0.39 -4.15
N ILE A 129 -2.69 -1.41 -3.55
CA ILE A 129 -4.11 -1.74 -3.73
C ILE A 129 -4.80 -1.82 -2.38
N HIS A 130 -6.10 -1.48 -2.36
CA HIS A 130 -6.93 -1.60 -1.17
C HIS A 130 -7.80 -2.86 -1.29
N VAL A 131 -7.60 -3.80 -0.39
CA VAL A 131 -8.31 -5.07 -0.35
C VAL A 131 -9.18 -5.19 0.90
N GLY A 132 -10.16 -6.07 0.85
CA GLY A 132 -11.02 -6.38 1.99
C GLY A 132 -11.60 -7.77 1.87
N PRO A 133 -12.38 -8.21 2.87
CA PRO A 133 -13.06 -9.48 2.80
C PRO A 133 -14.00 -9.49 1.58
N SER A 134 -13.99 -10.58 0.85
CA SER A 134 -14.85 -10.78 -0.31
C SER A 134 -15.42 -12.19 -0.28
N GLU A 135 -16.74 -12.31 -0.26
CA GLU A 135 -17.45 -13.58 -0.38
C GLU A 135 -17.18 -14.27 -1.72
N LYS A 136 -16.74 -13.50 -2.71
CA LYS A 136 -16.45 -13.97 -4.08
C LYS A 136 -15.03 -14.55 -4.23
N SER A 137 -14.19 -14.44 -3.19
CA SER A 137 -12.83 -14.95 -3.22
C SER A 137 -12.62 -16.00 -2.13
N PRO A 138 -12.18 -17.21 -2.47
CA PRO A 138 -11.82 -18.22 -1.48
C PRO A 138 -10.55 -17.84 -0.71
N LEU A 139 -9.80 -16.88 -1.21
CA LEU A 139 -8.56 -16.41 -0.63
C LEU A 139 -8.75 -15.00 -0.09
N THR A 140 -8.42 -14.80 1.19
CA THR A 140 -8.56 -13.51 1.85
C THR A 140 -7.19 -12.94 2.16
N PHE A 141 -6.89 -11.77 1.61
CA PHE A 141 -5.66 -11.03 1.93
C PHE A 141 -5.74 -10.34 3.30
N SER A 142 -6.95 -10.02 3.74
CA SER A 142 -7.20 -9.43 5.05
C SER A 142 -8.65 -9.68 5.50
N LYS A 143 -8.85 -9.80 6.82
CA LYS A 143 -10.20 -9.88 7.41
C LYS A 143 -10.92 -8.54 7.42
N ASN A 144 -10.18 -7.44 7.28
CA ASN A 144 -10.66 -6.06 7.27
C ASN A 144 -10.13 -5.32 6.05
N GLY A 145 -10.47 -4.03 5.91
CA GLY A 145 -9.83 -3.18 4.90
C GLY A 145 -8.32 -3.10 5.14
N HIS A 146 -7.55 -3.27 4.07
CA HIS A 146 -6.10 -3.35 4.17
C HIS A 146 -5.42 -2.89 2.88
N TYR A 147 -4.34 -2.14 3.02
CA TYR A 147 -3.46 -1.82 1.89
C TYR A 147 -2.33 -2.85 1.80
N LEU A 148 -2.07 -3.31 0.60
CA LEU A 148 -0.91 -4.14 0.28
C LEU A 148 -0.28 -3.72 -1.05
N VAL A 149 0.89 -4.24 -1.34
CA VAL A 149 1.65 -3.90 -2.55
C VAL A 149 1.62 -5.05 -3.54
N VAL A 150 1.27 -4.75 -4.79
CA VAL A 150 1.57 -5.60 -5.95
C VAL A 150 2.99 -5.26 -6.38
N SER A 151 3.90 -6.21 -6.29
CA SER A 151 5.34 -5.96 -6.38
C SER A 151 6.01 -6.53 -7.61
N ASP A 152 5.44 -7.57 -8.20
CA ASP A 152 6.01 -8.26 -9.35
C ASP A 152 4.95 -9.07 -10.09
N VAL A 153 5.31 -9.59 -11.26
CA VAL A 153 4.46 -10.46 -12.08
C VAL A 153 5.32 -11.53 -12.76
N ASP A 154 4.83 -12.77 -12.84
CA ASP A 154 5.51 -13.86 -13.53
C ASP A 154 5.24 -13.88 -15.04
N GLU A 155 5.80 -14.87 -15.72
CA GLU A 155 5.63 -15.09 -17.16
C GLU A 155 4.18 -15.43 -17.56
N ASN A 156 3.38 -15.96 -16.62
CA ASN A 156 1.98 -16.30 -16.81
C ASN A 156 1.03 -15.16 -16.41
N ASP A 157 1.57 -13.96 -16.17
CA ASP A 157 0.82 -12.77 -15.71
C ASP A 157 0.15 -12.96 -14.33
N ASN A 158 0.72 -13.80 -13.45
CA ASN A 158 0.32 -13.89 -12.06
C ASN A 158 1.14 -12.89 -11.22
N PHE A 159 0.49 -12.27 -10.25
CA PHE A 159 1.05 -11.20 -9.43
C PHE A 159 1.63 -11.73 -8.12
N TYR A 160 2.73 -11.15 -7.70
CA TYR A 160 3.28 -11.30 -6.37
C TYR A 160 2.93 -10.10 -5.51
N VAL A 161 2.65 -10.34 -4.23
CA VAL A 161 2.26 -9.29 -3.29
C VAL A 161 3.20 -9.20 -2.10
N ILE A 162 3.39 -7.98 -1.60
CA ILE A 162 4.00 -7.70 -0.30
C ILE A 162 2.85 -7.29 0.62
N ASN A 163 2.50 -8.16 1.55
CA ASN A 163 1.44 -7.94 2.52
C ASN A 163 2.06 -7.77 3.92
N SER A 164 1.85 -6.62 4.54
CA SER A 164 2.48 -6.25 5.82
C SER A 164 1.85 -6.90 7.05
N ASN A 165 0.69 -7.53 6.93
CA ASN A 165 0.03 -8.20 8.05
C ASN A 165 0.55 -9.64 8.29
N LYS A 166 0.04 -10.31 9.34
CA LYS A 166 0.44 -11.68 9.71
C LYS A 166 0.21 -12.72 8.60
N ILE A 167 -0.87 -12.56 7.81
CA ILE A 167 -1.19 -13.47 6.70
C ILE A 167 -0.12 -13.36 5.61
N GLY A 168 0.51 -12.22 5.47
CA GLY A 168 1.53 -11.94 4.46
C GLY A 168 2.76 -12.85 4.54
N ASP A 169 3.05 -13.46 5.70
CA ASP A 169 4.17 -14.41 5.82
C ASP A 169 3.93 -15.66 4.94
N LYS A 170 2.66 -16.06 4.78
CA LYS A 170 2.26 -17.19 3.95
C LYS A 170 2.02 -16.83 2.47
N GLN A 171 2.02 -15.54 2.15
CA GLN A 171 1.75 -15.03 0.81
C GLN A 171 3.02 -14.58 0.07
N LEU A 172 4.12 -14.44 0.79
CA LEU A 172 5.39 -14.04 0.21
C LEU A 172 5.89 -15.11 -0.76
N GLY A 173 6.14 -14.71 -2.02
CA GLY A 173 6.57 -15.62 -3.07
C GLY A 173 5.46 -16.51 -3.66
N VAL A 174 4.21 -16.34 -3.24
CA VAL A 174 3.05 -17.04 -3.82
C VAL A 174 2.47 -16.20 -4.94
N PRO A 175 2.31 -16.76 -6.17
CA PRO A 175 1.68 -16.07 -7.27
C PRO A 175 0.15 -16.08 -7.15
N PHE A 176 -0.49 -14.96 -7.51
CA PHE A 176 -1.94 -14.80 -7.54
C PHE A 176 -2.40 -14.35 -8.92
N ASP A 177 -3.42 -14.99 -9.46
CA ASP A 177 -4.01 -14.52 -10.71
C ASP A 177 -4.71 -13.17 -10.56
N TYR A 178 -4.89 -12.49 -11.68
CA TYR A 178 -5.51 -11.16 -11.72
C TYR A 178 -6.93 -11.13 -11.13
N ASP A 179 -7.72 -12.17 -11.42
CA ASP A 179 -9.12 -12.23 -10.98
C ASP A 179 -9.20 -12.38 -9.44
N THR A 180 -8.28 -13.12 -8.84
CA THR A 180 -8.13 -13.23 -7.38
C THR A 180 -7.80 -11.88 -6.76
N ILE A 181 -6.86 -11.12 -7.33
CA ILE A 181 -6.53 -9.76 -6.86
C ILE A 181 -7.76 -8.87 -6.92
N VAL A 182 -8.41 -8.78 -8.09
CA VAL A 182 -9.56 -7.89 -8.30
C VAL A 182 -10.76 -8.27 -7.44
N LYS A 183 -11.05 -9.56 -7.25
CA LYS A 183 -12.13 -10.01 -6.34
C LYS A 183 -11.95 -9.51 -4.92
N ASN A 184 -10.72 -9.46 -4.42
CA ASN A 184 -10.44 -8.91 -3.09
C ASN A 184 -10.52 -7.38 -3.03
N MET A 185 -10.43 -6.67 -4.17
CA MET A 185 -10.60 -5.21 -4.25
C MET A 185 -12.06 -4.77 -4.30
N ILE A 186 -12.98 -5.61 -4.81
CA ILE A 186 -14.41 -5.28 -5.01
C ILE A 186 -15.09 -4.74 -3.75
N GLY A 187 -14.71 -5.23 -2.57
CA GLY A 187 -15.23 -4.76 -1.29
C GLY A 187 -14.87 -3.30 -0.95
N ARG A 188 -14.07 -2.62 -1.78
CA ARG A 188 -13.52 -1.28 -1.56
C ARG A 188 -13.75 -0.33 -2.74
N LYS A 189 -14.98 -0.30 -3.25
CA LYS A 189 -15.37 0.42 -4.48
C LYS A 189 -15.10 1.92 -4.47
N ASP A 190 -14.95 2.51 -3.30
CA ASP A 190 -14.74 3.96 -3.11
C ASP A 190 -13.26 4.35 -3.18
N SER A 191 -12.34 3.39 -3.24
CA SER A 191 -10.90 3.64 -3.28
C SER A 191 -10.39 3.70 -4.72
N PHE A 192 -9.20 4.30 -4.91
CA PHE A 192 -8.44 4.07 -6.13
C PHE A 192 -8.14 2.56 -6.24
N ASN A 193 -8.01 2.07 -7.45
CA ASN A 193 -7.85 0.64 -7.64
C ASN A 193 -6.39 0.20 -7.57
N PHE A 194 -5.52 0.76 -8.44
CA PHE A 194 -4.07 0.57 -8.38
C PHE A 194 -3.39 1.93 -8.33
N LEU A 195 -2.75 2.24 -7.21
CA LEU A 195 -1.88 3.40 -7.08
C LEU A 195 -0.45 2.94 -7.37
N PHE A 196 -0.01 3.11 -8.62
CA PHE A 196 1.36 2.83 -9.00
C PHE A 196 2.29 3.91 -8.49
N ILE A 197 3.42 3.49 -7.92
CA ILE A 197 4.57 4.34 -7.65
C ILE A 197 5.66 3.92 -8.62
N LYS A 198 6.22 4.89 -9.33
CA LYS A 198 7.20 4.69 -10.38
C LYS A 198 8.52 5.29 -9.95
N LYS A 199 9.61 4.56 -10.12
CA LYS A 199 10.94 5.13 -10.00
C LYS A 199 11.27 5.80 -11.35
N ALA A 200 11.58 7.10 -11.30
CA ALA A 200 12.01 7.82 -12.49
C ALA A 200 13.48 7.55 -12.81
#